data_a7bf7980b12c18c064c3cdf119599933
#
_entry.id   a7bf7980b12c18c064c3cdf119599933
#
_cell.length_a   1.000
_cell.length_b   1.000
_cell.length_c   1.000
_cell.angle_alpha   90.00
_cell.angle_beta   90.00
_cell.angle_gamma   90.00
#
_symmetry.space_group_name_H-M   'P 1'
#
loop_
_entity.id
_entity.type
_entity.pdbx_description
1 polymer ?
#
loop_
_entity_poly.entity_id
_entity_poly.type
_entity_poly.pdbx_seq_one_letter_code
_entity_poly.pdbx_strand_id
1 'polypeptide(L)'
;RLTLKHGCFSSLDEYAKEWNIYGSVSGILFDLGVSSVHLDNPERGFSFNKNANLDMRFDQSGGKTASEYINTLSEVEIEDILRTYGQERYAKRIAKNIIKFRKNKNITTTFELVDIINKSVLINEKNKHNATRSFQALRIFINKELDVLKEILNKSYGLLSTSGRLVLITYHSLEERIIKDFLIYSDENSSTPRKLPIRDEFMKKMFTLIKKIKPQENEIKINPRARSAKLSVLEKVA
;
A
#
# COMPACT_ATOMS: atom_id res chain seq x y z
N ARG A 1 14.89 -25.59 -3.72
CA ARG A 1 14.07 -25.60 -4.95
C ARG A 1 13.30 -24.29 -4.98
N LEU A 2 13.36 -23.59 -6.12
CA LEU A 2 12.71 -22.30 -6.31
C LEU A 2 11.90 -22.34 -7.61
N THR A 3 10.65 -21.89 -7.54
CA THR A 3 9.80 -21.63 -8.70
C THR A 3 9.48 -20.14 -8.74
N LEU A 4 9.70 -19.47 -9.89
CA LEU A 4 9.41 -18.07 -10.09
C LEU A 4 8.18 -17.91 -10.98
N LYS A 5 7.27 -17.02 -10.57
CA LYS A 5 6.11 -16.62 -11.37
C LYS A 5 6.06 -15.10 -11.44
N HIS A 6 6.04 -14.55 -12.65
CA HIS A 6 5.80 -13.13 -12.86
C HIS A 6 4.30 -12.87 -12.94
N GLY A 7 3.80 -11.94 -12.13
CA GLY A 7 2.38 -11.56 -12.12
C GLY A 7 1.99 -10.78 -10.87
N CYS A 8 0.74 -10.40 -10.78
CA CYS A 8 0.20 -9.76 -9.58
C CYS A 8 0.01 -10.81 -8.48
N PHE A 9 0.41 -10.49 -7.26
CA PHE A 9 0.20 -11.39 -6.12
C PHE A 9 -1.29 -11.53 -5.72
N SER A 10 -2.20 -10.71 -6.27
CA SER A 10 -3.64 -10.93 -6.14
C SER A 10 -4.10 -12.26 -6.78
N SER A 11 -3.35 -12.79 -7.75
CA SER A 11 -3.60 -14.11 -8.38
C SER A 11 -2.91 -15.27 -7.65
N LEU A 12 -2.47 -15.10 -6.41
CA LEU A 12 -1.75 -16.12 -5.65
C LEU A 12 -2.54 -17.43 -5.51
N ASP A 13 -3.85 -17.35 -5.39
CA ASP A 13 -4.73 -18.53 -5.31
C ASP A 13 -4.77 -19.32 -6.63
N GLU A 14 -4.70 -18.65 -7.78
CA GLU A 14 -4.60 -19.28 -9.10
C GLU A 14 -3.25 -19.98 -9.25
N TYR A 15 -2.15 -19.32 -8.85
CA TYR A 15 -0.81 -19.92 -8.86
C TYR A 15 -0.72 -21.13 -7.94
N ALA A 16 -1.33 -21.08 -6.76
CA ALA A 16 -1.34 -22.20 -5.83
C ALA A 16 -2.12 -23.41 -6.38
N LYS A 17 -3.20 -23.18 -7.12
CA LYS A 17 -3.96 -24.24 -7.82
C LYS A 17 -3.13 -24.83 -8.96
N GLU A 18 -2.49 -23.98 -9.78
CA GLU A 18 -1.59 -24.39 -10.87
C GLU A 18 -0.47 -25.31 -10.34
N TRP A 19 0.08 -25.00 -9.17
CA TRP A 19 1.16 -25.77 -8.56
C TRP A 19 0.69 -26.91 -7.65
N ASN A 20 -0.63 -27.16 -7.55
CA ASN A 20 -1.22 -28.19 -6.70
C ASN A 20 -0.84 -28.07 -5.21
N ILE A 21 -0.71 -26.84 -4.69
CA ILE A 21 -0.38 -26.56 -3.28
C ILE A 21 -1.49 -25.79 -2.55
N TYR A 22 -2.66 -25.61 -3.15
CA TYR A 22 -3.78 -24.92 -2.51
C TYR A 22 -4.20 -25.64 -1.22
N GLY A 23 -4.31 -24.90 -0.10
CA GLY A 23 -4.66 -25.45 1.21
C GLY A 23 -3.53 -26.18 1.95
N SER A 24 -2.34 -26.31 1.34
CA SER A 24 -1.20 -27.02 1.93
C SER A 24 0.02 -26.13 2.20
N VAL A 25 -0.09 -24.81 1.99
CA VAL A 25 1.01 -23.87 2.17
C VAL A 25 1.28 -23.64 3.66
N SER A 26 2.48 -23.93 4.13
CA SER A 26 2.88 -23.73 5.54
C SER A 26 3.14 -22.29 5.91
N GLY A 27 3.46 -21.43 4.93
CA GLY A 27 3.73 -20.02 5.17
C GLY A 27 3.64 -19.16 3.91
N ILE A 28 3.13 -17.95 4.06
CA ILE A 28 3.05 -16.92 3.02
C ILE A 28 3.73 -15.67 3.56
N LEU A 29 4.62 -15.06 2.76
CA LEU A 29 5.24 -13.79 3.06
C LEU A 29 4.86 -12.77 1.99
N PHE A 30 4.32 -11.63 2.41
CA PHE A 30 4.13 -10.45 1.58
C PHE A 30 5.04 -9.32 2.04
N ASP A 31 5.91 -8.86 1.14
CA ASP A 31 6.66 -7.60 1.30
C ASP A 31 5.94 -6.53 0.47
N LEU A 32 5.16 -5.67 1.18
CA LEU A 32 4.25 -4.73 0.53
C LEU A 32 4.98 -3.47 0.05
N GLY A 33 4.36 -2.77 -0.88
CA GLY A 33 4.84 -1.49 -1.37
C GLY A 33 5.81 -1.58 -2.54
N VAL A 34 6.80 -0.67 -2.58
CA VAL A 34 7.73 -0.50 -3.71
C VAL A 34 9.08 -1.15 -3.44
N SER A 35 9.64 -1.78 -4.46
CA SER A 35 11.03 -2.24 -4.42
C SER A 35 12.02 -1.08 -4.56
N SER A 36 13.27 -1.31 -4.14
CA SER A 36 14.35 -0.34 -4.35
C SER A 36 14.54 0.01 -5.82
N VAL A 37 14.36 -0.94 -6.73
CA VAL A 37 14.45 -0.71 -8.19
C VAL A 37 13.42 0.33 -8.66
N HIS A 38 12.19 0.32 -8.15
CA HIS A 38 11.19 1.32 -8.49
C HIS A 38 11.61 2.73 -8.07
N LEU A 39 12.27 2.88 -6.91
CA LEU A 39 12.70 4.19 -6.39
C LEU A 39 14.02 4.66 -7.01
N ASP A 40 14.91 3.75 -7.35
CA ASP A 40 16.26 4.07 -7.85
C ASP A 40 16.26 4.36 -9.34
N ASN A 41 15.34 3.76 -10.12
CA ASN A 41 15.15 4.07 -11.53
C ASN A 41 14.26 5.30 -11.70
N PRO A 42 14.82 6.45 -12.17
CA PRO A 42 14.05 7.67 -12.34
C PRO A 42 12.87 7.52 -13.31
N GLU A 43 13.05 6.76 -14.40
CA GLU A 43 12.04 6.59 -15.45
C GLU A 43 10.72 5.98 -14.97
N ARG A 44 10.74 5.35 -13.80
CA ARG A 44 9.54 4.81 -13.15
C ARG A 44 8.67 5.88 -12.48
N GLY A 45 9.16 7.11 -12.27
CA GLY A 45 8.41 8.24 -11.74
C GLY A 45 8.02 8.18 -10.26
N PHE A 46 8.55 7.23 -9.48
CA PHE A 46 8.23 7.08 -8.05
C PHE A 46 8.99 8.04 -7.15
N SER A 47 10.14 8.54 -7.60
CA SER A 47 11.03 9.36 -6.79
C SER A 47 10.75 10.86 -6.99
N PHE A 48 10.60 11.59 -5.91
CA PHE A 48 10.53 13.05 -5.89
C PHE A 48 11.92 13.72 -5.84
N ASN A 49 13.00 12.94 -5.74
CA ASN A 49 14.39 13.44 -5.69
C ASN A 49 15.07 13.49 -7.06
N LYS A 50 14.44 12.93 -8.08
CA LYS A 50 14.97 12.86 -9.45
C LYS A 50 13.89 13.32 -10.42
N ASN A 51 14.29 14.15 -11.41
CA ASN A 51 13.36 14.59 -12.45
C ASN A 51 13.19 13.50 -13.50
N ALA A 52 11.94 13.08 -13.71
CA ALA A 52 11.58 12.05 -14.67
C ALA A 52 10.10 12.15 -15.05
N ASN A 53 9.66 11.34 -16.01
CA ASN A 53 8.26 11.21 -16.37
C ASN A 53 7.44 10.76 -15.15
N LEU A 54 6.28 11.36 -14.95
CA LEU A 54 5.39 11.09 -13.82
C LEU A 54 4.52 9.87 -14.14
N ASP A 55 5.09 8.64 -14.04
CA ASP A 55 4.40 7.37 -14.35
C ASP A 55 3.76 6.74 -13.10
N MET A 56 4.54 6.23 -12.17
CA MET A 56 4.16 5.56 -10.92
C MET A 56 3.42 4.22 -11.06
N ARG A 57 3.27 3.63 -12.24
CA ARG A 57 2.68 2.30 -12.40
C ARG A 57 3.67 1.20 -12.02
N PHE A 58 3.23 0.16 -11.34
CA PHE A 58 4.02 -1.06 -11.16
C PHE A 58 4.13 -1.82 -12.48
N ASP A 59 3.02 -2.03 -13.15
CA ASP A 59 2.95 -2.60 -14.49
C ASP A 59 2.79 -1.48 -15.53
N GLN A 60 3.82 -1.28 -16.35
CA GLN A 60 3.84 -0.26 -17.39
C GLN A 60 3.16 -0.71 -18.69
N SER A 61 2.74 -1.98 -18.80
CA SER A 61 2.08 -2.51 -20.00
C SER A 61 0.64 -2.00 -20.17
N GLY A 62 0.03 -1.50 -19.09
CA GLY A 62 -1.36 -1.03 -19.12
C GLY A 62 -1.68 0.04 -18.07
N GLY A 63 -2.91 0.51 -18.09
CA GLY A 63 -3.40 1.52 -17.14
C GLY A 63 -2.92 2.95 -17.45
N LYS A 64 -3.41 3.91 -16.67
CA LYS A 64 -3.05 5.33 -16.78
C LYS A 64 -1.87 5.67 -15.87
N THR A 65 -0.97 6.52 -16.36
CA THR A 65 0.13 7.09 -15.59
C THR A 65 -0.35 8.10 -14.55
N ALA A 66 0.50 8.43 -13.57
CA ALA A 66 0.20 9.50 -12.61
C ALA A 66 -0.01 10.86 -13.32
N SER A 67 0.75 11.13 -14.38
CA SER A 67 0.57 12.32 -15.22
C SER A 67 -0.83 12.36 -15.82
N GLU A 68 -1.30 11.27 -16.44
CA GLU A 68 -2.64 11.22 -17.03
C GLU A 68 -3.74 11.42 -15.98
N TYR A 69 -3.63 10.78 -14.81
CA TYR A 69 -4.60 10.98 -13.73
C TYR A 69 -4.63 12.43 -13.25
N ILE A 70 -3.49 13.03 -12.93
CA ILE A 70 -3.41 14.41 -12.41
C ILE A 70 -3.96 15.42 -13.43
N ASN A 71 -3.77 15.16 -14.73
CA ASN A 71 -4.24 16.07 -15.78
C ASN A 71 -5.73 15.86 -16.13
N THR A 72 -6.38 14.77 -15.75
CA THR A 72 -7.77 14.45 -16.11
C THR A 72 -8.75 14.52 -14.94
N LEU A 73 -8.36 14.12 -13.73
CA LEU A 73 -9.23 14.10 -12.56
C LEU A 73 -9.69 15.51 -12.15
N SER A 74 -10.87 15.61 -11.56
CA SER A 74 -11.41 16.84 -10.97
C SER A 74 -10.61 17.26 -9.71
N GLU A 75 -10.81 18.52 -9.26
CA GLU A 75 -10.20 19.03 -8.01
C GLU A 75 -10.59 18.17 -6.81
N VAL A 76 -11.87 17.79 -6.74
CA VAL A 76 -12.42 16.98 -5.63
C VAL A 76 -11.79 15.59 -5.60
N GLU A 77 -11.69 14.93 -6.75
CA GLU A 77 -11.08 13.60 -6.84
C GLU A 77 -9.59 13.62 -6.44
N ILE A 78 -8.84 14.64 -6.89
CA ILE A 78 -7.43 14.80 -6.49
C ILE A 78 -7.33 15.07 -4.98
N GLU A 79 -8.18 15.93 -4.41
CA GLU A 79 -8.21 16.18 -2.97
C GLU A 79 -8.49 14.89 -2.20
N ASP A 80 -9.49 14.10 -2.62
CA ASP A 80 -9.87 12.84 -1.97
C ASP A 80 -8.74 11.81 -2.00
N ILE A 81 -8.05 11.67 -3.13
CA ILE A 81 -6.88 10.79 -3.27
C ILE A 81 -5.79 11.21 -2.26
N LEU A 82 -5.43 12.48 -2.26
CA LEU A 82 -4.37 12.99 -1.39
C LEU A 82 -4.74 12.85 0.10
N ARG A 83 -6.00 13.07 0.46
CA ARG A 83 -6.50 12.95 1.82
C ARG A 83 -6.58 11.50 2.27
N THR A 84 -7.18 10.63 1.46
CA THR A 84 -7.47 9.24 1.80
C THR A 84 -6.22 8.39 1.83
N TYR A 85 -5.38 8.46 0.80
CA TYR A 85 -4.21 7.61 0.65
C TYR A 85 -2.91 8.24 1.15
N GLY A 86 -2.84 9.57 1.22
CA GLY A 86 -1.66 10.29 1.70
C GLY A 86 -1.78 10.80 3.13
N GLN A 87 -3.00 10.90 3.66
CA GLN A 87 -3.27 11.64 4.89
C GLN A 87 -2.67 13.07 4.81
N GLU A 88 -2.74 13.68 3.61
CA GLU A 88 -2.12 14.96 3.30
C GLU A 88 -2.95 16.11 3.91
N ARG A 89 -2.32 16.90 4.76
CA ARG A 89 -2.97 18.03 5.45
C ARG A 89 -3.36 19.15 4.49
N TYR A 90 -2.55 19.35 3.45
CA TYR A 90 -2.72 20.39 2.46
C TYR A 90 -3.42 19.89 1.19
N ALA A 91 -4.11 18.73 1.24
CA ALA A 91 -4.74 18.07 0.10
C ALA A 91 -5.55 19.04 -0.78
N LYS A 92 -6.48 19.80 -0.17
CA LYS A 92 -7.31 20.78 -0.87
C LYS A 92 -6.49 21.85 -1.59
N ARG A 93 -5.45 22.39 -0.93
CA ARG A 93 -4.61 23.44 -1.51
C ARG A 93 -3.73 22.90 -2.63
N ILE A 94 -3.21 21.67 -2.47
CA ILE A 94 -2.43 20.99 -3.51
C ILE A 94 -3.32 20.73 -4.72
N ALA A 95 -4.50 20.14 -4.54
CA ALA A 95 -5.47 19.87 -5.61
C ALA A 95 -5.80 21.16 -6.39
N LYS A 96 -6.16 22.24 -5.69
CA LYS A 96 -6.44 23.55 -6.31
C LYS A 96 -5.27 24.08 -7.15
N ASN A 97 -4.04 23.94 -6.63
CA ASN A 97 -2.84 24.41 -7.34
C ASN A 97 -2.49 23.52 -8.55
N ILE A 98 -2.75 22.21 -8.48
CA ILE A 98 -2.66 21.28 -9.61
C ILE A 98 -3.62 21.74 -10.72
N ILE A 99 -4.91 21.97 -10.38
CA ILE A 99 -5.91 22.44 -11.34
C ILE A 99 -5.51 23.78 -11.97
N LYS A 100 -4.98 24.71 -11.15
CA LYS A 100 -4.52 26.00 -11.65
C LYS A 100 -3.34 25.86 -12.61
N PHE A 101 -2.38 25.02 -12.29
CA PHE A 101 -1.18 24.82 -13.11
C PHE A 101 -1.52 24.17 -14.46
N ARG A 102 -2.31 23.09 -14.46
CA ARG A 102 -2.63 22.33 -15.67
C ARG A 102 -3.48 23.09 -16.70
N LYS A 103 -4.13 24.21 -16.31
CA LYS A 103 -4.81 25.11 -17.25
C LYS A 103 -3.85 25.72 -18.29
N ASN A 104 -2.59 25.88 -17.93
CA ASN A 104 -1.57 26.50 -18.79
C ASN A 104 -0.66 25.44 -19.45
N LYS A 105 -0.34 24.38 -18.72
CA LYS A 105 0.58 23.34 -19.17
C LYS A 105 0.31 22.04 -18.40
N ASN A 106 0.25 20.90 -19.12
CA ASN A 106 0.15 19.59 -18.48
C ASN A 106 1.32 19.31 -17.55
N ILE A 107 1.04 18.65 -16.44
CA ILE A 107 2.04 18.19 -15.47
C ILE A 107 2.54 16.84 -15.97
N THR A 108 3.80 16.78 -16.40
CA THR A 108 4.38 15.58 -17.04
C THR A 108 5.54 15.00 -16.26
N THR A 109 6.17 15.80 -15.39
CA THR A 109 7.36 15.37 -14.66
C THR A 109 7.17 15.39 -13.15
N THR A 110 8.00 14.61 -12.48
CA THR A 110 8.03 14.53 -11.01
C THR A 110 8.35 15.90 -10.39
N PHE A 111 9.28 16.66 -10.96
CA PHE A 111 9.66 17.97 -10.41
C PHE A 111 8.57 19.02 -10.58
N GLU A 112 7.82 19.03 -11.69
CA GLU A 112 6.66 19.90 -11.83
C GLU A 112 5.63 19.68 -10.72
N LEU A 113 5.36 18.41 -10.40
CA LEU A 113 4.47 18.09 -9.29
C LEU A 113 5.07 18.48 -7.93
N VAL A 114 6.36 18.22 -7.70
CA VAL A 114 7.06 18.63 -6.47
C VAL A 114 6.98 20.14 -6.25
N ASP A 115 7.19 20.94 -7.30
CA ASP A 115 7.11 22.39 -7.22
C ASP A 115 5.71 22.88 -6.83
N ILE A 116 4.66 22.27 -7.40
CA ILE A 116 3.27 22.58 -7.05
C ILE A 116 3.00 22.25 -5.58
N ILE A 117 3.47 21.08 -5.11
CA ILE A 117 3.31 20.66 -3.72
C ILE A 117 4.04 21.63 -2.78
N ASN A 118 5.31 21.95 -3.06
CA ASN A 118 6.10 22.86 -2.24
C ASN A 118 5.47 24.25 -2.11
N LYS A 119 4.90 24.79 -3.19
CA LYS A 119 4.14 26.06 -3.19
C LYS A 119 2.82 25.97 -2.43
N SER A 120 2.32 24.75 -2.18
CA SER A 120 1.05 24.51 -1.49
C SER A 120 1.21 24.29 0.01
N VAL A 121 2.37 23.79 0.45
CA VAL A 121 2.65 23.51 1.85
C VAL A 121 3.08 24.78 2.57
N LEU A 122 2.44 25.08 3.72
CA LEU A 122 2.70 26.28 4.52
C LEU A 122 3.79 26.06 5.56
N ILE A 123 3.80 24.86 6.16
CA ILE A 123 4.71 24.51 7.26
C ILE A 123 5.38 23.18 6.91
N ASN A 124 6.70 23.22 6.78
CA ASN A 124 7.51 22.04 6.48
C ASN A 124 7.67 21.16 7.72
N GLU A 125 7.57 19.85 7.56
CA GLU A 125 7.89 18.90 8.62
C GLU A 125 9.41 18.68 8.69
N LYS A 126 10.02 18.73 9.91
CA LYS A 126 11.48 18.67 10.08
C LYS A 126 12.16 17.45 9.42
N ASN A 127 11.48 16.30 9.37
CA ASN A 127 12.08 15.02 8.98
C ASN A 127 11.38 14.35 7.78
N LYS A 128 10.59 15.12 7.01
CA LYS A 128 9.81 14.56 5.91
C LYS A 128 9.72 15.56 4.76
N HIS A 129 10.08 15.10 3.56
CA HIS A 129 9.93 15.92 2.35
C HIS A 129 8.44 16.19 2.09
N ASN A 130 8.07 17.41 1.68
CA ASN A 130 6.68 17.82 1.47
C ASN A 130 5.92 16.92 0.49
N ALA A 131 6.60 16.42 -0.54
CA ALA A 131 5.99 15.56 -1.55
C ALA A 131 5.75 14.12 -1.09
N THR A 132 6.30 13.70 0.05
CA THR A 132 6.24 12.29 0.46
C THR A 132 4.83 11.74 0.53
N ARG A 133 3.89 12.48 1.14
CA ARG A 133 2.50 12.03 1.31
C ARG A 133 1.75 12.03 0.00
N SER A 134 1.95 13.05 -0.81
CA SER A 134 1.26 13.18 -2.10
C SER A 134 1.75 12.12 -3.10
N PHE A 135 3.05 11.84 -3.16
CA PHE A 135 3.60 10.75 -3.97
C PHE A 135 3.12 9.37 -3.50
N GLN A 136 3.11 9.14 -2.19
CA GLN A 136 2.53 7.92 -1.62
C GLN A 136 1.05 7.77 -1.99
N ALA A 137 0.27 8.85 -1.90
CA ALA A 137 -1.16 8.83 -2.23
C ALA A 137 -1.41 8.43 -3.68
N LEU A 138 -0.71 9.05 -4.61
CA LEU A 138 -0.83 8.75 -6.03
C LEU A 138 -0.41 7.32 -6.34
N ARG A 139 0.71 6.85 -5.77
CA ARG A 139 1.21 5.50 -5.94
C ARG A 139 0.17 4.45 -5.49
N ILE A 140 -0.37 4.62 -4.28
CA ILE A 140 -1.38 3.72 -3.72
C ILE A 140 -2.63 3.70 -4.61
N PHE A 141 -3.09 4.86 -5.07
CA PHE A 141 -4.27 4.99 -5.91
C PHE A 141 -4.06 4.31 -7.28
N ILE A 142 -2.97 4.62 -7.96
CA ILE A 142 -2.68 4.13 -9.32
C ILE A 142 -2.56 2.61 -9.33
N ASN A 143 -1.87 2.04 -8.33
CA ASN A 143 -1.60 0.62 -8.26
C ASN A 143 -2.64 -0.17 -7.43
N LYS A 144 -3.70 0.49 -6.94
CA LYS A 144 -4.76 -0.12 -6.12
C LYS A 144 -4.23 -0.92 -4.93
N GLU A 145 -3.10 -0.47 -4.35
CA GLU A 145 -2.33 -1.26 -3.37
C GLU A 145 -3.16 -1.74 -2.20
N LEU A 146 -4.06 -0.88 -1.66
CA LEU A 146 -4.90 -1.24 -0.52
C LEU A 146 -6.02 -2.23 -0.87
N ASP A 147 -6.55 -2.17 -2.09
CA ASP A 147 -7.60 -3.10 -2.52
C ASP A 147 -7.00 -4.48 -2.79
N VAL A 148 -5.84 -4.53 -3.44
CA VAL A 148 -5.06 -5.76 -3.63
C VAL A 148 -4.68 -6.37 -2.27
N LEU A 149 -4.27 -5.56 -1.28
CA LEU A 149 -3.98 -6.05 0.07
C LEU A 149 -5.21 -6.71 0.72
N LYS A 150 -6.39 -6.09 0.63
CA LYS A 150 -7.63 -6.69 1.17
C LYS A 150 -7.96 -8.02 0.50
N GLU A 151 -7.81 -8.09 -0.81
CA GLU A 151 -8.05 -9.28 -1.61
C GLU A 151 -7.15 -10.45 -1.17
N ILE A 152 -5.84 -10.22 -1.08
CA ILE A 152 -4.89 -11.28 -0.71
C ILE A 152 -5.03 -11.75 0.73
N LEU A 153 -5.41 -10.87 1.66
CA LEU A 153 -5.68 -11.27 3.04
C LEU A 153 -6.81 -12.30 3.09
N ASN A 154 -7.90 -12.06 2.35
CA ASN A 154 -9.02 -13.01 2.27
C ASN A 154 -8.61 -14.32 1.60
N LYS A 155 -7.87 -14.26 0.49
CA LYS A 155 -7.39 -15.45 -0.24
C LYS A 155 -6.39 -16.28 0.57
N SER A 156 -5.57 -15.64 1.39
CA SER A 156 -4.52 -16.30 2.19
C SER A 156 -5.07 -17.36 3.13
N TYR A 157 -6.29 -17.20 3.64
CA TYR A 157 -6.90 -18.20 4.51
C TYR A 157 -7.09 -19.54 3.82
N GLY A 158 -7.60 -19.56 2.59
CA GLY A 158 -7.81 -20.79 1.82
C GLY A 158 -6.51 -21.47 1.36
N LEU A 159 -5.42 -20.70 1.25
CA LEU A 159 -4.12 -21.20 0.78
C LEU A 159 -3.34 -21.92 1.89
N LEU A 160 -3.42 -21.40 3.11
CA LEU A 160 -2.64 -21.90 4.23
C LEU A 160 -3.20 -23.23 4.78
N SER A 161 -2.29 -24.13 5.15
CA SER A 161 -2.61 -25.26 6.00
C SER A 161 -3.01 -24.78 7.41
N THR A 162 -3.63 -25.67 8.20
CA THR A 162 -3.86 -25.41 9.63
C THR A 162 -2.56 -25.05 10.35
N SER A 163 -2.58 -24.03 11.19
CA SER A 163 -1.39 -23.45 11.86
C SER A 163 -0.36 -22.88 10.88
N GLY A 164 -0.69 -22.72 9.60
CA GLY A 164 0.14 -22.03 8.62
C GLY A 164 0.24 -20.54 8.94
N ARG A 165 1.36 -19.90 8.57
CA ARG A 165 1.66 -18.52 8.95
C ARG A 165 1.59 -17.57 7.77
N LEU A 166 0.90 -16.45 8.00
CA LEU A 166 0.88 -15.29 7.11
C LEU A 166 1.78 -14.21 7.70
N VAL A 167 2.84 -13.85 6.99
CA VAL A 167 3.80 -12.83 7.37
C VAL A 167 3.64 -11.62 6.45
N LEU A 168 3.48 -10.44 7.03
CA LEU A 168 3.22 -9.21 6.30
C LEU A 168 4.23 -8.14 6.71
N ILE A 169 4.97 -7.58 5.75
CA ILE A 169 5.82 -6.42 5.96
C ILE A 169 5.09 -5.21 5.41
N THR A 170 4.80 -4.24 6.29
CA THR A 170 4.08 -3.00 5.98
C THR A 170 4.97 -1.79 6.16
N TYR A 171 4.72 -0.71 5.43
CA TYR A 171 5.54 0.51 5.46
C TYR A 171 4.76 1.77 5.86
N HIS A 172 3.43 1.70 5.94
CA HIS A 172 2.60 2.83 6.36
C HIS A 172 1.33 2.41 7.12
N SER A 173 0.73 3.39 7.81
CA SER A 173 -0.41 3.21 8.71
C SER A 173 -1.69 2.68 8.05
N LEU A 174 -1.89 2.91 6.75
CA LEU A 174 -3.07 2.44 6.04
C LEU A 174 -3.04 0.92 5.84
N GLU A 175 -1.87 0.35 5.50
CA GLU A 175 -1.68 -1.11 5.43
C GLU A 175 -1.92 -1.74 6.80
N GLU A 176 -1.32 -1.18 7.86
CA GLU A 176 -1.51 -1.68 9.22
C GLU A 176 -2.99 -1.65 9.66
N ARG A 177 -3.72 -0.61 9.26
CA ARG A 177 -5.16 -0.49 9.55
C ARG A 177 -5.94 -1.61 8.87
N ILE A 178 -5.67 -1.88 7.59
CA ILE A 178 -6.32 -2.97 6.86
C ILE A 178 -6.06 -4.32 7.53
N ILE A 179 -4.81 -4.60 7.93
CA ILE A 179 -4.48 -5.85 8.64
C ILE A 179 -5.21 -5.92 9.99
N LYS A 180 -5.27 -4.82 10.73
CA LYS A 180 -6.01 -4.76 12.00
C LYS A 180 -7.51 -4.99 11.79
N ASP A 181 -8.09 -4.31 10.80
CA ASP A 181 -9.50 -4.44 10.48
C ASP A 181 -9.80 -5.88 10.01
N PHE A 182 -8.93 -6.48 9.20
CA PHE A 182 -9.04 -7.88 8.78
C PHE A 182 -9.06 -8.82 9.97
N LEU A 183 -8.17 -8.67 10.96
CA LEU A 183 -8.14 -9.49 12.18
C LEU A 183 -9.40 -9.35 13.04
N ILE A 184 -10.06 -8.18 13.01
CA ILE A 184 -11.28 -7.94 13.77
C ILE A 184 -12.51 -8.50 13.04
N TYR A 185 -12.54 -8.41 11.70
CA TYR A 185 -13.71 -8.74 10.88
C TYR A 185 -13.62 -10.10 10.20
N SER A 186 -12.50 -10.80 10.31
CA SER A 186 -12.34 -12.17 9.78
C SER A 186 -13.07 -13.23 10.58
N ASP A 187 -13.86 -12.83 11.57
CA ASP A 187 -14.74 -13.73 12.30
C ASP A 187 -15.98 -14.04 11.46
N GLU A 188 -16.34 -15.32 11.31
CA GLU A 188 -17.50 -15.80 10.53
C GLU A 188 -18.85 -15.18 10.95
N ASN A 189 -18.89 -14.48 12.08
CA ASN A 189 -20.08 -13.81 12.63
C ASN A 189 -20.11 -12.29 12.40
N SER A 190 -19.46 -11.79 11.36
CA SER A 190 -19.43 -10.34 11.03
C SER A 190 -20.80 -9.71 10.71
N SER A 191 -21.89 -10.48 10.67
CA SER A 191 -23.27 -10.00 10.53
C SER A 191 -23.87 -9.43 11.81
N THR A 192 -23.18 -9.52 12.96
CA THR A 192 -23.69 -9.06 14.23
C THR A 192 -23.49 -7.54 14.40
N PRO A 193 -24.50 -6.77 14.80
CA PRO A 193 -24.39 -5.33 15.01
C PRO A 193 -23.30 -4.97 16.02
N ARG A 194 -22.45 -3.97 15.70
CA ARG A 194 -21.26 -3.51 16.45
C ARG A 194 -21.48 -3.18 17.95
N LYS A 195 -22.70 -3.25 18.46
CA LYS A 195 -23.06 -2.83 19.84
C LYS A 195 -23.55 -3.96 20.74
N LEU A 196 -23.61 -5.19 20.27
CA LEU A 196 -23.99 -6.31 21.13
C LEU A 196 -22.74 -6.90 21.78
N PRO A 197 -22.67 -7.02 23.12
CA PRO A 197 -21.60 -7.72 23.81
C PRO A 197 -21.75 -9.23 23.53
N ILE A 198 -21.02 -9.70 22.52
CA ILE A 198 -20.90 -11.14 22.24
C ILE A 198 -19.76 -11.65 23.11
N ARG A 199 -19.95 -12.77 23.79
CA ARG A 199 -18.85 -13.43 24.50
C ARG A 199 -17.83 -13.93 23.49
N ASP A 200 -16.55 -13.66 23.73
CA ASP A 200 -15.43 -14.07 22.88
C ASP A 200 -15.39 -15.56 22.51
N GLU A 201 -16.04 -16.40 23.30
CA GLU A 201 -16.17 -17.86 23.13
C GLU A 201 -16.96 -18.27 21.86
N PHE A 202 -17.75 -17.38 21.27
CA PHE A 202 -18.53 -17.65 20.05
C PHE A 202 -17.92 -17.07 18.77
N MET A 203 -16.76 -16.39 18.86
CA MET A 203 -16.09 -15.83 17.71
C MET A 203 -15.04 -16.82 17.19
N LYS A 204 -15.30 -17.49 16.07
CA LYS A 204 -14.26 -18.25 15.35
C LYS A 204 -13.34 -17.30 14.61
N LYS A 205 -12.17 -17.06 15.19
CA LYS A 205 -11.12 -16.26 14.56
C LYS A 205 -10.47 -17.03 13.42
N MET A 206 -10.40 -16.44 12.24
CA MET A 206 -9.67 -17.04 11.11
C MET A 206 -8.14 -16.98 11.32
N PHE A 207 -7.67 -15.89 11.91
CA PHE A 207 -6.25 -15.68 12.20
C PHE A 207 -6.03 -15.14 13.61
N THR A 208 -4.92 -15.54 14.22
CA THR A 208 -4.40 -14.96 15.46
C THR A 208 -3.10 -14.21 15.20
N LEU A 209 -2.97 -13.00 15.74
CA LEU A 209 -1.73 -12.25 15.69
C LEU A 209 -0.73 -12.83 16.69
N ILE A 210 0.35 -13.42 16.19
CA ILE A 210 1.40 -14.05 17.01
C ILE A 210 2.46 -13.01 17.43
N LYS A 211 2.91 -12.17 16.49
CA LYS A 211 4.01 -11.24 16.78
C LYS A 211 3.99 -10.02 15.87
N LYS A 212 4.46 -8.88 16.42
CA LYS A 212 4.85 -7.68 15.64
C LYS A 212 6.30 -7.36 15.89
N ILE A 213 7.05 -7.10 14.84
CA ILE A 213 8.49 -6.81 14.91
C ILE A 213 8.73 -5.49 14.16
N LYS A 214 9.60 -4.65 14.73
CA LYS A 214 10.12 -3.44 14.08
C LYS A 214 11.61 -3.66 13.77
N PRO A 215 12.16 -2.98 12.76
CA PRO A 215 13.59 -3.04 12.48
C PRO A 215 14.39 -2.48 13.67
N GLN A 216 15.56 -3.04 13.88
CA GLN A 216 16.49 -2.56 14.91
C GLN A 216 17.24 -1.31 14.42
N GLU A 217 17.78 -0.52 15.34
CA GLU A 217 18.52 0.71 14.99
C GLU A 217 19.71 0.45 14.06
N ASN A 218 20.42 -0.67 14.26
CA ASN A 218 21.52 -1.04 13.37
C ASN A 218 21.06 -1.34 11.95
N GLU A 219 19.92 -2.00 11.78
CA GLU A 219 19.33 -2.24 10.49
C GLU A 219 18.92 -0.92 9.80
N ILE A 220 18.31 0.00 10.55
CA ILE A 220 17.90 1.32 10.04
C ILE A 220 19.13 2.15 9.61
N LYS A 221 20.25 2.04 10.31
CA LYS A 221 21.50 2.73 9.94
C LYS A 221 22.06 2.20 8.62
N ILE A 222 22.00 0.89 8.39
CA ILE A 222 22.48 0.26 7.15
C ILE A 222 21.47 0.48 6.00
N ASN A 223 20.17 0.33 6.30
CA ASN A 223 19.07 0.50 5.34
C ASN A 223 18.02 1.51 5.87
N PRO A 224 18.19 2.82 5.61
CA PRO A 224 17.24 3.83 6.05
C PRO A 224 15.80 3.63 5.53
N ARG A 225 15.62 2.87 4.44
CA ARG A 225 14.30 2.53 3.89
C ARG A 225 13.50 1.60 4.80
N ALA A 226 14.20 0.79 5.62
CA ALA A 226 13.55 -0.07 6.60
C ALA A 226 12.93 0.67 7.79
N ARG A 227 13.23 1.97 7.99
CA ARG A 227 12.78 2.75 9.17
C ARG A 227 11.30 2.65 9.47
N SER A 228 10.46 2.59 8.45
CA SER A 228 9.00 2.53 8.57
C SER A 228 8.44 1.11 8.50
N ALA A 229 9.30 0.12 8.25
CA ALA A 229 8.88 -1.27 8.12
C ALA A 229 8.32 -1.82 9.44
N LYS A 230 7.28 -2.63 9.34
CA LYS A 230 6.72 -3.40 10.46
C LYS A 230 6.34 -4.78 9.94
N LEU A 231 6.85 -5.80 10.60
CA LEU A 231 6.53 -7.18 10.29
C LEU A 231 5.45 -7.67 11.25
N SER A 232 4.36 -8.19 10.70
CA SER A 232 3.28 -8.85 11.46
C SER A 232 3.23 -10.33 11.10
N VAL A 233 3.19 -11.20 12.10
CA VAL A 233 3.04 -12.65 11.94
C VAL A 233 1.65 -13.03 12.41
N LEU A 234 0.85 -13.56 11.51
CA LEU A 234 -0.48 -14.10 11.77
C LEU A 234 -0.43 -15.62 11.63
N GLU A 235 -1.15 -16.36 12.45
CA GLU A 235 -1.28 -17.81 12.36
C GLU A 235 -2.74 -18.17 12.08
N LYS A 236 -2.96 -19.05 11.10
CA LYS A 236 -4.28 -19.57 10.77
C LYS A 236 -4.79 -20.43 11.92
N VAL A 237 -5.95 -20.07 12.42
CA VAL A 237 -6.66 -20.88 13.43
C VAL A 237 -7.36 -22.05 12.75
N ALA A 238 -7.47 -23.18 13.46
CA ALA A 238 -8.08 -24.40 12.95
C ALA A 238 -9.62 -24.29 12.84
#